data_2c62d0471c698a5c8c4f38cd45c120c9
#
_entry.id   2c62d0471c698a5c8c4f38cd45c120c9
#
_cell.length_a   1.000
_cell.length_b   1.000
_cell.length_c   1.000
_cell.angle_alpha   90.00
_cell.angle_beta   90.00
_cell.angle_gamma   90.00
#
_symmetry.space_group_name_H-M   'P 1'
#
loop_
_entity.id
_entity.type
_entity.pdbx_description
1 polymer ?
#
loop_
_entity_poly.entity_id
_entity_poly.type
_entity_poly.pdbx_seq_one_letter_code
_entity_poly.pdbx_strand_id
1 'polypeptide(L)'
;MKKKKAIEKIDEISIVFPCDTGRIPLFLNTIAKYKQFKIPPKVEIILVSRTFSKMVIPGFDIKVVKYSHKGNYFCPSKAFNLGVRKAQYKNIIIGHPEVMPRTNVLKQLFESDRGNYVCRTFDLDEYGRTVNILIGTGFRDEWPGLYFLALYRKEDIESINGWDMRFMDGYSNEDIDFGQRMVNAKKPYKIRDDIMGEHQFHFRSTDDSDGYRHNRKLYESNKKRKVTNKIKGLKEVL
;
A
#
# COMPACT_ATOMS: atom_id res chain seq x y z
N MET A 1 7.17 -6.28 -39.17
CA MET A 1 7.07 -7.15 -38.00
C MET A 1 7.33 -6.31 -36.74
N LYS A 2 6.34 -6.13 -35.85
CA LYS A 2 6.57 -5.47 -34.56
C LYS A 2 7.38 -6.44 -33.69
N LYS A 3 8.62 -6.08 -33.28
CA LYS A 3 9.39 -6.85 -32.31
C LYS A 3 8.54 -7.05 -31.06
N LYS A 4 8.23 -8.30 -30.67
CA LYS A 4 7.64 -8.59 -29.37
C LYS A 4 8.58 -8.02 -28.31
N LYS A 5 8.12 -7.05 -27.53
CA LYS A 5 8.87 -6.50 -26.41
C LYS A 5 9.07 -7.64 -25.42
N ALA A 6 10.31 -7.93 -25.02
CA ALA A 6 10.57 -8.94 -24.00
C ALA A 6 9.78 -8.61 -22.73
N ILE A 7 9.14 -9.61 -22.15
CA ILE A 7 8.40 -9.46 -20.91
C ILE A 7 9.44 -9.30 -19.78
N GLU A 8 9.42 -8.16 -19.10
CA GLU A 8 10.29 -7.86 -17.98
C GLU A 8 9.74 -8.56 -16.72
N LYS A 9 10.58 -9.30 -16.01
CA LYS A 9 10.24 -9.96 -14.74
C LYS A 9 10.48 -9.00 -13.57
N ILE A 10 9.81 -9.27 -12.45
CA ILE A 10 10.09 -8.59 -11.19
C ILE A 10 11.36 -9.21 -10.60
N ASP A 11 12.40 -8.40 -10.39
CA ASP A 11 13.71 -8.84 -9.88
C ASP A 11 14.17 -8.09 -8.62
N GLU A 12 13.40 -7.09 -8.20
CA GLU A 12 13.69 -6.25 -7.04
C GLU A 12 12.39 -5.65 -6.48
N ILE A 13 12.26 -5.51 -5.15
CA ILE A 13 11.04 -4.99 -4.49
C ILE A 13 11.41 -4.11 -3.30
N SER A 14 10.81 -2.92 -3.22
CA SER A 14 10.74 -2.11 -2.00
C SER A 14 9.36 -2.27 -1.37
N ILE A 15 9.30 -2.62 -0.08
CA ILE A 15 8.05 -2.70 0.68
C ILE A 15 7.92 -1.45 1.53
N VAL A 16 6.86 -0.68 1.34
CA VAL A 16 6.59 0.56 2.10
C VAL A 16 5.51 0.29 3.13
N PHE A 17 5.85 0.48 4.40
CA PHE A 17 4.93 0.35 5.54
C PHE A 17 4.78 1.70 6.25
N PRO A 18 3.60 2.35 6.23
CA PRO A 18 3.27 3.42 7.17
C PRO A 18 3.00 2.80 8.54
N CYS A 19 3.80 3.11 9.56
CA CYS A 19 3.68 2.46 10.85
C CYS A 19 3.98 3.42 12.00
N ASP A 20 3.00 3.72 12.81
CA ASP A 20 3.16 4.43 14.09
C ASP A 20 3.16 3.45 15.27
N THR A 21 3.48 3.95 16.47
CA THR A 21 3.70 3.14 17.70
C THR A 21 2.57 2.15 17.95
N GLY A 22 1.32 2.54 17.81
CA GLY A 22 0.16 1.65 18.02
C GLY A 22 0.04 0.48 17.04
N ARG A 23 0.77 0.52 15.92
CA ARG A 23 0.79 -0.54 14.90
C ARG A 23 2.03 -1.42 14.95
N ILE A 24 2.99 -1.12 15.83
CA ILE A 24 4.24 -1.91 15.94
C ILE A 24 3.97 -3.39 16.22
N PRO A 25 3.10 -3.80 17.16
CA PRO A 25 2.85 -5.22 17.40
C PRO A 25 2.35 -5.95 16.13
N LEU A 26 1.42 -5.34 15.39
CA LEU A 26 0.89 -5.90 14.14
C LEU A 26 1.98 -5.98 13.06
N PHE A 27 2.81 -4.95 12.95
CA PHE A 27 3.96 -4.95 12.04
C PHE A 27 4.96 -6.07 12.38
N LEU A 28 5.27 -6.29 13.65
CA LEU A 28 6.18 -7.36 14.08
C LEU A 28 5.62 -8.73 13.72
N ASN A 29 4.32 -8.96 13.90
CA ASN A 29 3.65 -10.19 13.46
C ASN A 29 3.75 -10.36 11.95
N THR A 30 3.53 -9.30 11.19
CA THR A 30 3.64 -9.30 9.72
C THR A 30 5.06 -9.68 9.29
N ILE A 31 6.08 -9.09 9.90
CA ILE A 31 7.48 -9.41 9.60
C ILE A 31 7.84 -10.86 10.02
N ALA A 32 7.33 -11.32 11.15
CA ALA A 32 7.50 -12.71 11.59
C ALA A 32 6.91 -13.71 10.58
N LYS A 33 5.78 -13.37 9.95
CA LYS A 33 5.21 -14.16 8.86
C LYS A 33 6.08 -14.14 7.60
N TYR A 34 6.60 -12.98 7.19
CA TYR A 34 7.54 -12.91 6.07
C TYR A 34 8.79 -13.78 6.30
N LYS A 35 9.30 -13.86 7.55
CA LYS A 35 10.45 -14.69 7.92
C LYS A 35 10.23 -16.20 7.74
N GLN A 36 8.99 -16.66 7.74
CA GLN A 36 8.67 -18.07 7.50
C GLN A 36 8.96 -18.49 6.06
N PHE A 37 9.15 -17.52 5.17
CA PHE A 37 9.49 -17.73 3.78
C PHE A 37 10.93 -17.29 3.50
N LYS A 38 11.55 -17.89 2.48
CA LYS A 38 12.87 -17.44 2.00
C LYS A 38 12.71 -16.04 1.36
N ILE A 39 13.37 -15.05 1.95
CA ILE A 39 13.38 -13.69 1.41
C ILE A 39 14.31 -13.62 0.20
N PRO A 40 13.84 -13.10 -0.95
CA PRO A 40 14.71 -12.84 -2.10
C PRO A 40 15.77 -11.78 -1.79
N PRO A 41 16.94 -11.81 -2.46
CA PRO A 41 18.09 -10.96 -2.09
C PRO A 41 17.87 -9.46 -2.33
N LYS A 42 17.01 -9.08 -3.27
CA LYS A 42 16.76 -7.68 -3.60
C LYS A 42 15.40 -7.22 -3.04
N VAL A 43 15.26 -7.31 -1.74
CA VAL A 43 14.09 -6.80 -0.99
C VAL A 43 14.56 -5.85 0.08
N GLU A 44 14.02 -4.63 0.09
CA GLU A 44 14.17 -3.67 1.19
C GLU A 44 12.82 -3.37 1.83
N ILE A 45 12.83 -2.98 3.09
CA ILE A 45 11.66 -2.49 3.83
C ILE A 45 11.87 -1.02 4.16
N ILE A 46 10.88 -0.19 3.84
CA ILE A 46 10.86 1.22 4.19
C ILE A 46 9.72 1.44 5.18
N LEU A 47 10.10 1.67 6.42
CA LEU A 47 9.17 1.91 7.51
C LEU A 47 9.03 3.41 7.73
N VAL A 48 7.85 3.95 7.47
CA VAL A 48 7.58 5.40 7.57
C VAL A 48 6.79 5.69 8.81
N SER A 49 7.35 6.47 9.75
CA SER A 49 6.77 6.69 11.07
C SER A 49 6.85 8.15 11.53
N ARG A 50 5.85 8.55 12.34
CA ARG A 50 5.88 9.82 13.07
C ARG A 50 6.63 9.72 14.41
N THR A 51 6.72 8.53 14.97
CA THR A 51 7.05 8.31 16.38
C THR A 51 8.45 7.78 16.63
N PHE A 52 9.02 7.02 15.70
CA PHE A 52 10.37 6.46 15.86
C PHE A 52 11.24 6.69 14.62
N SER A 53 12.55 6.65 14.82
CA SER A 53 13.55 6.96 13.77
C SER A 53 14.51 5.81 13.49
N LYS A 54 14.42 4.71 14.26
CA LYS A 54 15.28 3.53 14.09
C LYS A 54 14.53 2.26 14.44
N MET A 55 14.73 1.24 13.62
CA MET A 55 14.29 -0.13 13.89
C MET A 55 15.28 -1.10 13.24
N VAL A 56 15.64 -2.14 13.96
CA VAL A 56 16.52 -3.21 13.46
C VAL A 56 15.82 -4.54 13.68
N ILE A 57 15.62 -5.29 12.61
CA ILE A 57 15.07 -6.64 12.67
C ILE A 57 16.04 -7.55 11.90
N PRO A 58 16.68 -8.53 12.57
CA PRO A 58 17.62 -9.42 11.92
C PRO A 58 17.02 -10.13 10.69
N GLY A 59 17.76 -10.14 9.59
CA GLY A 59 17.34 -10.77 8.33
C GLY A 59 16.55 -9.87 7.37
N PHE A 60 16.38 -8.57 7.71
CA PHE A 60 15.78 -7.58 6.81
C PHE A 60 16.63 -6.32 6.69
N ASP A 61 16.70 -5.78 5.48
CA ASP A 61 17.20 -4.41 5.24
C ASP A 61 16.03 -3.44 5.50
N ILE A 62 16.06 -2.77 6.67
CA ILE A 62 15.01 -1.83 7.10
C ILE A 62 15.54 -0.42 7.14
N LYS A 63 14.95 0.45 6.33
CA LYS A 63 15.14 1.90 6.37
C LYS A 63 13.99 2.57 7.08
N VAL A 64 14.27 3.33 8.15
CA VAL A 64 13.24 4.10 8.84
C VAL A 64 13.25 5.54 8.34
N VAL A 65 12.09 6.01 7.89
CA VAL A 65 11.85 7.39 7.45
C VAL A 65 10.96 8.07 8.47
N LYS A 66 11.53 8.97 9.26
CA LYS A 66 10.76 9.78 10.20
C LYS A 66 10.13 10.97 9.49
N TYR A 67 8.86 11.27 9.78
CA TYR A 67 8.20 12.46 9.29
C TYR A 67 7.35 13.14 10.37
N SER A 68 7.05 14.42 10.16
CA SER A 68 6.17 15.19 11.03
C SER A 68 4.82 15.46 10.35
N HIS A 69 3.76 15.39 11.14
CA HIS A 69 2.41 15.81 10.74
C HIS A 69 1.68 16.35 11.97
N LYS A 70 1.06 17.50 11.83
CA LYS A 70 0.37 18.19 12.94
C LYS A 70 -1.09 17.77 13.09
N GLY A 71 -1.65 16.99 12.16
CA GLY A 71 -3.05 16.55 12.19
C GLY A 71 -3.30 15.46 13.24
N ASN A 72 -4.54 15.41 13.73
CA ASN A 72 -4.99 14.41 14.70
C ASN A 72 -5.18 13.02 14.05
N TYR A 73 -5.44 13.00 12.74
CA TYR A 73 -5.68 11.77 12.00
C TYR A 73 -4.37 11.15 11.52
N PHE A 74 -4.27 9.83 11.64
CA PHE A 74 -3.26 9.08 10.91
C PHE A 74 -3.81 8.79 9.52
N CYS A 75 -3.29 9.51 8.53
CA CYS A 75 -3.58 9.21 7.12
C CYS A 75 -2.28 8.76 6.45
N PRO A 76 -2.27 7.61 5.77
CA PRO A 76 -1.07 7.06 5.18
C PRO A 76 -0.55 7.83 3.96
N SER A 77 -1.32 8.72 3.34
CA SER A 77 -0.95 9.41 2.09
C SER A 77 0.45 10.01 2.10
N LYS A 78 0.80 10.79 3.12
CA LYS A 78 2.16 11.37 3.24
C LYS A 78 3.21 10.29 3.47
N ALA A 79 2.89 9.30 4.29
CA ALA A 79 3.81 8.21 4.60
C ALA A 79 4.11 7.36 3.35
N PHE A 80 3.11 7.00 2.56
CA PHE A 80 3.33 6.29 1.30
C PHE A 80 4.17 7.11 0.32
N ASN A 81 3.85 8.40 0.13
CA ASN A 81 4.65 9.27 -0.74
C ASN A 81 6.11 9.36 -0.30
N LEU A 82 6.38 9.52 0.99
CA LEU A 82 7.75 9.52 1.54
C LEU A 82 8.44 8.18 1.32
N GLY A 83 7.76 7.08 1.59
CA GLY A 83 8.28 5.74 1.38
C GLY A 83 8.64 5.47 -0.07
N VAL A 84 7.73 5.75 -1.01
CA VAL A 84 7.98 5.62 -2.45
C VAL A 84 9.15 6.47 -2.91
N ARG A 85 9.27 7.70 -2.41
CA ARG A 85 10.38 8.60 -2.73
C ARG A 85 11.72 8.05 -2.24
N LYS A 86 11.75 7.36 -1.10
CA LYS A 86 12.95 6.75 -0.51
C LYS A 86 13.27 5.36 -1.05
N ALA A 87 12.32 4.73 -1.74
CA ALA A 87 12.49 3.44 -2.35
C ALA A 87 13.57 3.46 -3.45
N GLN A 88 14.51 2.52 -3.37
CA GLN A 88 15.56 2.38 -4.38
C GLN A 88 15.12 1.52 -5.57
N TYR A 89 14.14 0.63 -5.38
CA TYR A 89 13.70 -0.32 -6.39
C TYR A 89 12.48 0.18 -7.17
N LYS A 90 12.29 -0.39 -8.38
CA LYS A 90 11.24 0.02 -9.32
C LYS A 90 9.88 -0.60 -9.06
N ASN A 91 9.84 -1.68 -8.26
CA ASN A 91 8.61 -2.38 -7.90
C ASN A 91 8.32 -2.12 -6.43
N ILE A 92 7.17 -1.51 -6.15
CA ILE A 92 6.80 -1.05 -4.81
C ILE A 92 5.64 -1.88 -4.29
N ILE A 93 5.84 -2.60 -3.20
CA ILE A 93 4.73 -3.13 -2.41
C ILE A 93 4.25 -2.03 -1.48
N ILE A 94 2.96 -1.73 -1.57
CA ILE A 94 2.23 -0.96 -0.58
C ILE A 94 1.76 -1.97 0.46
N GLY A 95 2.41 -1.93 1.62
CA GLY A 95 2.14 -2.80 2.75
C GLY A 95 1.44 -2.06 3.88
N HIS A 96 0.48 -2.73 4.51
CA HIS A 96 -0.11 -2.25 5.75
C HIS A 96 0.49 -3.05 6.91
N PRO A 97 0.87 -2.42 8.03
CA PRO A 97 1.47 -3.10 9.19
C PRO A 97 0.67 -4.31 9.67
N GLU A 98 -0.65 -4.24 9.55
CA GLU A 98 -1.62 -5.25 9.94
C GLU A 98 -1.87 -6.33 8.89
N VAL A 99 -1.24 -6.29 7.70
CA VAL A 99 -1.49 -7.28 6.65
C VAL A 99 -0.34 -8.25 6.52
N MET A 100 -0.53 -9.46 7.05
CA MET A 100 0.42 -10.56 6.98
C MET A 100 0.38 -11.29 5.63
N PRO A 101 1.51 -11.80 5.11
CA PRO A 101 1.49 -12.70 3.97
C PRO A 101 0.90 -14.07 4.40
N ARG A 102 -0.16 -14.51 3.70
CA ARG A 102 -0.73 -15.86 3.85
C ARG A 102 -0.02 -16.88 2.98
N THR A 103 0.41 -16.47 1.79
CA THR A 103 1.22 -17.27 0.86
C THR A 103 2.64 -16.71 0.78
N ASN A 104 3.53 -17.37 0.03
CA ASN A 104 4.88 -16.81 -0.22
C ASN A 104 4.82 -15.66 -1.22
N VAL A 105 4.25 -14.51 -0.76
CA VAL A 105 3.98 -13.31 -1.57
C VAL A 105 5.21 -12.86 -2.36
N LEU A 106 6.38 -12.78 -1.72
CA LEU A 106 7.59 -12.28 -2.38
C LEU A 106 8.03 -13.23 -3.50
N LYS A 107 8.09 -14.54 -3.25
CA LYS A 107 8.45 -15.52 -4.29
C LYS A 107 7.49 -15.44 -5.48
N GLN A 108 6.18 -15.44 -5.21
CA GLN A 108 5.14 -15.39 -6.25
C GLN A 108 5.23 -14.11 -7.09
N LEU A 109 5.55 -12.96 -6.46
CA LEU A 109 5.75 -11.71 -7.19
C LEU A 109 7.04 -11.74 -8.03
N PHE A 110 8.16 -12.25 -7.50
CA PHE A 110 9.39 -12.39 -8.28
C PHE A 110 9.26 -13.34 -9.49
N GLU A 111 8.34 -14.32 -9.42
CA GLU A 111 8.01 -15.20 -10.54
C GLU A 111 7.04 -14.55 -11.55
N SER A 112 6.48 -13.38 -11.22
CA SER A 112 5.50 -12.67 -12.04
C SER A 112 6.15 -11.75 -13.07
N ASP A 113 5.38 -11.43 -14.10
CA ASP A 113 5.74 -10.37 -15.04
C ASP A 113 5.62 -9.02 -14.34
N ARG A 114 6.39 -8.05 -14.79
CA ARG A 114 6.35 -6.69 -14.24
C ARG A 114 5.01 -6.02 -14.53
N GLY A 115 4.29 -5.61 -13.50
CA GLY A 115 2.95 -5.04 -13.60
C GLY A 115 2.45 -4.44 -12.30
N ASN A 116 1.20 -4.02 -12.28
CA ASN A 116 0.51 -3.59 -11.08
C ASN A 116 -0.42 -4.73 -10.62
N TYR A 117 -0.35 -5.10 -9.36
CA TYR A 117 -1.08 -6.23 -8.78
C TYR A 117 -1.72 -5.85 -7.46
N VAL A 118 -2.98 -6.26 -7.26
CA VAL A 118 -3.65 -6.23 -5.96
C VAL A 118 -3.83 -7.66 -5.51
N CYS A 119 -3.33 -7.99 -4.33
CA CYS A 119 -3.37 -9.34 -3.80
C CYS A 119 -4.68 -9.59 -3.07
N ARG A 120 -5.19 -10.81 -3.13
CA ARG A 120 -6.37 -11.20 -2.35
C ARG A 120 -6.08 -11.06 -0.88
N THR A 121 -6.98 -10.43 -0.14
CA THR A 121 -6.80 -10.20 1.30
C THR A 121 -8.04 -10.64 2.06
N PHE A 122 -7.80 -11.39 3.13
CA PHE A 122 -8.81 -11.89 4.05
C PHE A 122 -8.80 -11.06 5.33
N ASP A 123 -9.96 -10.89 5.95
CA ASP A 123 -10.09 -10.27 7.26
C ASP A 123 -10.13 -11.35 8.35
N LEU A 124 -9.40 -11.14 9.43
CA LEU A 124 -9.36 -12.05 10.56
C LEU A 124 -10.13 -11.48 11.75
N ASP A 125 -10.77 -12.35 12.54
CA ASP A 125 -11.30 -12.00 13.84
C ASP A 125 -10.21 -12.00 14.92
N GLU A 126 -10.57 -11.68 16.16
CA GLU A 126 -9.69 -11.66 17.33
C GLU A 126 -9.03 -13.01 17.66
N TYR A 127 -9.60 -14.11 17.16
CA TYR A 127 -9.08 -15.48 17.31
C TYR A 127 -8.23 -15.93 16.11
N GLY A 128 -8.00 -15.06 15.12
CA GLY A 128 -7.23 -15.37 13.91
C GLY A 128 -7.99 -16.19 12.86
N ARG A 129 -9.31 -16.30 12.96
CA ARG A 129 -10.14 -16.99 11.98
C ARG A 129 -10.56 -16.05 10.86
N THR A 130 -10.54 -16.53 9.62
CA THR A 130 -11.05 -15.78 8.47
C THR A 130 -12.55 -15.54 8.61
N VAL A 131 -12.95 -14.28 8.62
CA VAL A 131 -14.37 -13.86 8.74
C VAL A 131 -14.91 -13.23 7.47
N ASN A 132 -14.03 -12.67 6.61
CA ASN A 132 -14.46 -12.01 5.39
C ASN A 132 -13.34 -12.01 4.34
N ILE A 133 -13.69 -11.69 3.09
CA ILE A 133 -12.75 -11.32 2.02
C ILE A 133 -12.82 -9.80 1.89
N LEU A 134 -11.68 -9.12 2.07
CA LEU A 134 -11.60 -7.66 1.91
C LEU A 134 -11.47 -7.24 0.46
N ILE A 135 -10.69 -7.99 -0.33
CA ILE A 135 -10.51 -7.80 -1.77
C ILE A 135 -10.18 -9.13 -2.44
N GLY A 136 -10.65 -9.33 -3.66
CA GLY A 136 -10.43 -10.52 -4.49
C GLY A 136 -11.34 -10.48 -5.71
N THR A 137 -11.13 -11.35 -6.69
CA THR A 137 -12.01 -11.45 -7.86
C THR A 137 -13.44 -11.75 -7.40
N GLY A 138 -14.42 -10.95 -7.85
CA GLY A 138 -15.81 -11.00 -7.41
C GLY A 138 -16.08 -10.40 -6.03
N PHE A 139 -15.05 -9.82 -5.37
CA PHE A 139 -15.18 -9.14 -4.09
C PHE A 139 -14.52 -7.78 -4.14
N ARG A 140 -15.32 -6.73 -4.25
CA ARG A 140 -14.87 -5.33 -4.31
C ARG A 140 -13.86 -5.05 -5.42
N ASP A 141 -13.80 -5.92 -6.43
CA ASP A 141 -12.94 -5.77 -7.60
C ASP A 141 -13.35 -4.58 -8.48
N GLU A 142 -14.60 -4.13 -8.38
CA GLU A 142 -15.10 -2.88 -8.96
C GLU A 142 -14.66 -1.61 -8.19
N TRP A 143 -14.11 -1.76 -6.98
CA TRP A 143 -13.62 -0.64 -6.17
C TRP A 143 -12.15 -0.41 -6.45
N PRO A 144 -11.78 0.52 -7.32
CA PRO A 144 -10.39 0.78 -7.60
C PRO A 144 -9.70 1.26 -6.32
N GLY A 145 -8.62 0.59 -5.92
CA GLY A 145 -7.73 1.10 -4.90
C GLY A 145 -7.80 0.49 -3.51
N LEU A 146 -8.65 -0.49 -3.25
CA LEU A 146 -8.56 -1.23 -1.98
C LEU A 146 -7.27 -2.07 -1.96
N TYR A 147 -6.15 -1.42 -1.66
CA TYR A 147 -4.85 -2.08 -1.59
C TYR A 147 -4.48 -2.38 -0.13
N PHE A 148 -4.90 -3.50 0.38
CA PHE A 148 -4.39 -3.99 1.66
C PHE A 148 -2.98 -4.57 1.51
N LEU A 149 -2.73 -5.22 0.37
CA LEU A 149 -1.43 -5.72 -0.06
C LEU A 149 -1.37 -5.60 -1.59
N ALA A 150 -0.59 -4.67 -2.10
CA ALA A 150 -0.53 -4.41 -3.53
C ALA A 150 0.88 -4.09 -3.99
N LEU A 151 1.23 -4.51 -5.21
CA LEU A 151 2.47 -4.14 -5.88
C LEU A 151 2.16 -3.20 -7.04
N TYR A 152 2.88 -2.09 -7.11
CA TYR A 152 2.81 -1.12 -8.20
C TYR A 152 4.20 -0.85 -8.77
N ARG A 153 4.26 -0.55 -10.06
CA ARG A 153 5.46 0.01 -10.67
C ARG A 153 5.66 1.44 -10.16
N LYS A 154 6.88 1.77 -9.74
CA LYS A 154 7.22 3.10 -9.19
C LYS A 154 6.87 4.21 -10.18
N GLU A 155 7.19 4.03 -11.46
CA GLU A 155 6.87 5.00 -12.51
C GLU A 155 5.36 5.23 -12.71
N ASP A 156 4.52 4.23 -12.43
CA ASP A 156 3.06 4.42 -12.49
C ASP A 156 2.56 5.25 -11.32
N ILE A 157 3.07 5.01 -10.11
CA ILE A 157 2.80 5.86 -8.93
C ILE A 157 3.25 7.29 -9.20
N GLU A 158 4.46 7.49 -9.74
CA GLU A 158 5.02 8.80 -10.07
C GLU A 158 4.20 9.53 -11.13
N SER A 159 3.69 8.80 -12.14
CA SER A 159 2.90 9.38 -13.24
C SER A 159 1.58 10.00 -12.78
N ILE A 160 1.02 9.51 -11.66
CA ILE A 160 -0.19 10.06 -11.04
C ILE A 160 0.11 10.97 -9.85
N ASN A 161 1.38 11.31 -9.61
CA ASN A 161 1.86 12.11 -8.48
C ASN A 161 1.57 11.47 -7.10
N GLY A 162 1.54 10.13 -7.00
CA GLY A 162 1.35 9.40 -5.75
C GLY A 162 -0.02 9.59 -5.10
N TRP A 163 -0.04 9.61 -3.77
CA TRP A 163 -1.25 9.82 -2.95
C TRP A 163 -1.53 11.30 -2.74
N ASP A 164 -2.80 11.68 -2.75
CA ASP A 164 -3.22 13.06 -2.49
C ASP A 164 -3.15 13.37 -0.99
N MET A 165 -2.19 14.22 -0.60
CA MET A 165 -1.95 14.59 0.80
C MET A 165 -3.07 15.47 1.40
N ARG A 166 -4.03 15.94 0.63
CA ARG A 166 -5.21 16.64 1.16
C ARG A 166 -6.10 15.72 1.99
N PHE A 167 -6.02 14.39 1.75
CA PHE A 167 -6.71 13.39 2.58
C PHE A 167 -6.14 13.29 4.00
N MET A 168 -4.99 13.90 4.28
CA MET A 168 -4.40 13.93 5.63
C MET A 168 -5.20 14.77 6.64
N ASP A 169 -6.07 15.63 6.16
CA ASP A 169 -6.93 16.48 7.00
C ASP A 169 -8.22 15.75 7.40
N GLY A 170 -8.33 14.46 7.14
CA GLY A 170 -9.49 13.64 7.43
C GLY A 170 -9.16 12.16 7.56
N TYR A 171 -10.19 11.31 7.47
CA TYR A 171 -10.11 9.86 7.59
C TYR A 171 -10.73 9.17 6.37
N SER A 172 -10.09 8.06 5.87
CA SER A 172 -10.58 7.22 4.77
C SER A 172 -10.54 7.88 3.38
N ASN A 173 -10.84 7.10 2.36
CA ASN A 173 -10.97 7.43 0.93
C ASN A 173 -9.66 7.75 0.18
N GLU A 174 -8.50 7.81 0.83
CA GLU A 174 -7.20 8.08 0.17
C GLU A 174 -6.79 6.93 -0.75
N ASP A 175 -7.12 5.71 -0.38
CA ASP A 175 -6.87 4.47 -1.12
C ASP A 175 -7.74 4.40 -2.38
N ILE A 176 -9.05 4.62 -2.23
CA ILE A 176 -10.00 4.60 -3.34
C ILE A 176 -9.69 5.73 -4.32
N ASP A 177 -9.31 6.93 -3.82
CA ASP A 177 -8.88 8.04 -4.68
C ASP A 177 -7.63 7.67 -5.48
N PHE A 178 -6.61 7.08 -4.83
CA PHE A 178 -5.41 6.63 -5.51
C PHE A 178 -5.73 5.65 -6.64
N GLY A 179 -6.51 4.60 -6.35
CA GLY A 179 -6.90 3.61 -7.35
C GLY A 179 -7.72 4.21 -8.49
N GLN A 180 -8.67 5.10 -8.19
CA GLN A 180 -9.46 5.79 -9.22
C GLN A 180 -8.56 6.65 -10.13
N ARG A 181 -7.52 7.29 -9.57
CA ARG A 181 -6.56 8.06 -10.40
C ARG A 181 -5.67 7.15 -11.24
N MET A 182 -5.29 5.96 -10.75
CA MET A 182 -4.61 4.95 -11.55
C MET A 182 -5.46 4.53 -12.75
N VAL A 183 -6.75 4.25 -12.55
CA VAL A 183 -7.70 3.91 -13.62
C VAL A 183 -7.84 5.07 -14.62
N ASN A 184 -8.04 6.29 -14.13
CA ASN A 184 -8.16 7.48 -14.99
C ASN A 184 -6.90 7.73 -15.83
N ALA A 185 -5.72 7.40 -15.31
CA ALA A 185 -4.43 7.50 -15.99
C ALA A 185 -4.12 6.30 -16.90
N LYS A 186 -5.05 5.36 -17.06
CA LYS A 186 -4.87 4.13 -17.85
C LYS A 186 -3.69 3.27 -17.37
N LYS A 187 -3.55 3.16 -16.05
CA LYS A 187 -2.57 2.33 -15.34
C LYS A 187 -3.30 1.19 -14.61
N PRO A 188 -3.82 0.20 -15.35
CA PRO A 188 -4.62 -0.87 -14.73
C PRO A 188 -3.76 -1.73 -13.78
N TYR A 189 -4.42 -2.31 -12.82
CA TYR A 189 -3.88 -3.40 -12.00
C TYR A 189 -4.65 -4.70 -12.29
N LYS A 190 -4.04 -5.81 -11.91
CA LYS A 190 -4.68 -7.13 -11.96
C LYS A 190 -4.85 -7.64 -10.54
N ILE A 191 -6.00 -8.23 -10.25
CA ILE A 191 -6.20 -8.96 -9.01
C ILE A 191 -5.48 -10.30 -9.13
N ARG A 192 -4.75 -10.68 -8.07
CA ARG A 192 -4.02 -11.94 -7.95
C ARG A 192 -4.60 -12.71 -6.76
N ASP A 193 -5.57 -13.60 -7.07
CA ASP A 193 -6.21 -14.46 -6.07
C ASP A 193 -5.30 -15.55 -5.53
N ASP A 194 -4.23 -15.87 -6.26
CA ASP A 194 -3.19 -16.83 -5.88
C ASP A 194 -2.15 -16.25 -4.91
N ILE A 195 -2.05 -14.91 -4.83
CA ILE A 195 -1.18 -14.20 -3.87
C ILE A 195 -2.06 -13.62 -2.77
N MET A 196 -1.86 -14.10 -1.53
CA MET A 196 -2.83 -13.89 -0.47
C MET A 196 -2.21 -13.19 0.74
N GLY A 197 -2.97 -12.25 1.32
CA GLY A 197 -2.71 -11.59 2.60
C GLY A 197 -3.81 -11.86 3.61
N GLU A 198 -3.50 -11.64 4.89
CA GLU A 198 -4.40 -11.73 6.05
C GLU A 198 -4.32 -10.42 6.83
N HIS A 199 -5.44 -9.73 6.91
CA HIS A 199 -5.57 -8.51 7.71
C HIS A 199 -5.86 -8.91 9.15
N GLN A 200 -4.92 -8.63 10.04
CA GLN A 200 -5.00 -8.92 11.48
C GLN A 200 -6.12 -8.12 12.12
N PHE A 201 -6.81 -8.75 13.06
CA PHE A 201 -7.80 -8.04 13.88
C PHE A 201 -7.17 -6.88 14.64
N HIS A 202 -7.83 -5.75 14.59
CA HIS A 202 -7.57 -4.59 15.44
C HIS A 202 -8.84 -3.73 15.54
N PHE A 203 -8.94 -2.97 16.61
CA PHE A 203 -10.03 -2.00 16.75
C PHE A 203 -9.96 -0.96 15.62
N ARG A 204 -11.07 -0.83 14.90
CA ARG A 204 -11.25 0.18 13.83
C ARG A 204 -11.99 1.36 14.40
N SER A 205 -11.58 2.57 14.03
CA SER A 205 -12.40 3.75 14.28
C SER A 205 -13.65 3.65 13.42
N THR A 206 -14.82 3.69 14.06
CA THR A 206 -16.13 3.67 13.39
C THR A 206 -16.71 5.06 13.22
N ASP A 207 -15.92 6.09 13.55
CA ASP A 207 -16.42 7.47 13.61
C ASP A 207 -16.81 8.00 12.23
N ASP A 208 -18.08 8.26 12.07
CA ASP A 208 -18.63 9.16 11.04
C ASP A 208 -18.25 10.61 11.39
N SER A 209 -16.94 10.82 11.50
CA SER A 209 -16.33 12.08 11.91
C SER A 209 -16.39 13.12 10.79
N ASP A 210 -16.21 14.39 11.15
CA ASP A 210 -16.03 15.47 10.17
C ASP A 210 -14.90 15.18 9.20
N GLY A 211 -13.85 14.48 9.65
CA GLY A 211 -12.76 14.03 8.81
C GLY A 211 -13.15 13.05 7.72
N TYR A 212 -14.04 12.10 8.03
CA TYR A 212 -14.60 11.19 7.02
C TYR A 212 -15.43 11.94 5.97
N ARG A 213 -16.32 12.84 6.43
CA ARG A 213 -17.15 13.66 5.52
C ARG A 213 -16.31 14.57 4.65
N HIS A 214 -15.21 15.14 5.20
CA HIS A 214 -14.24 15.93 4.45
C HIS A 214 -13.61 15.12 3.33
N ASN A 215 -13.04 13.97 3.65
CA ASN A 215 -12.35 13.11 2.68
C ASN A 215 -13.31 12.55 1.62
N ARG A 216 -14.52 12.18 2.01
CA ARG A 216 -15.54 11.75 1.05
C ARG A 216 -15.88 12.83 0.03
N LYS A 217 -16.10 14.10 0.47
CA LYS A 217 -16.34 15.23 -0.43
C LYS A 217 -15.16 15.45 -1.39
N LEU A 218 -13.93 15.34 -0.88
CA LEU A 218 -12.72 15.46 -1.69
C LEU A 218 -12.64 14.37 -2.76
N TYR A 219 -12.87 13.11 -2.37
CA TYR A 219 -12.91 11.98 -3.29
C TYR A 219 -13.95 12.17 -4.40
N GLU A 220 -15.20 12.47 -4.03
CA GLU A 220 -16.28 12.70 -5.02
C GLU A 220 -15.93 13.86 -5.97
N SER A 221 -15.30 14.90 -5.48
CA SER A 221 -14.82 16.02 -6.30
C SER A 221 -13.72 15.58 -7.28
N ASN A 222 -12.72 14.81 -6.82
CA ASN A 222 -11.65 14.28 -7.66
C ASN A 222 -12.21 13.33 -8.73
N LYS A 223 -13.10 12.42 -8.34
CA LYS A 223 -13.77 11.46 -9.23
C LYS A 223 -14.57 12.17 -10.32
N LYS A 224 -15.43 13.13 -9.95
CA LYS A 224 -16.25 13.91 -10.89
C LYS A 224 -15.40 14.64 -11.93
N ARG A 225 -14.26 15.19 -11.53
CA ARG A 225 -13.32 15.89 -12.41
C ARG A 225 -12.34 14.96 -13.15
N LYS A 226 -12.43 13.65 -12.94
CA LYS A 226 -11.49 12.66 -13.47
C LYS A 226 -10.03 13.04 -13.23
N VAL A 227 -9.74 13.52 -12.01
CA VAL A 227 -8.38 13.93 -11.63
C VAL A 227 -7.41 12.75 -11.81
N THR A 228 -6.21 13.04 -12.28
CA THR A 228 -5.09 12.09 -12.37
C THR A 228 -3.94 12.54 -11.49
N ASN A 229 -3.15 13.52 -11.93
CA ASN A 229 -1.92 13.96 -11.28
C ASN A 229 -1.93 15.41 -10.75
N LYS A 230 -3.02 16.16 -10.93
CA LYS A 230 -3.17 17.54 -10.42
C LYS A 230 -3.64 17.53 -8.98
N ILE A 231 -2.80 17.05 -8.09
CA ILE A 231 -3.05 16.90 -6.65
C ILE A 231 -1.83 17.40 -5.87
N LYS A 232 -1.97 17.57 -4.56
CA LYS A 232 -0.83 17.75 -3.64
C LYS A 232 -0.30 16.38 -3.25
N GLY A 233 0.74 15.90 -3.92
CA GLY A 233 1.16 14.50 -3.83
C GLY A 233 2.67 14.30 -3.70
N LEU A 234 3.19 13.31 -4.40
CA LEU A 234 4.56 12.83 -4.30
C LEU A 234 5.62 13.91 -4.61
N LYS A 235 5.34 14.83 -5.55
CA LYS A 235 6.27 15.90 -5.93
C LYS A 235 6.43 16.96 -4.84
N GLU A 236 5.40 17.15 -4.02
CA GLU A 236 5.33 18.15 -2.96
C GLU A 236 5.73 17.58 -1.59
N VAL A 237 5.99 16.29 -1.47
CA VAL A 237 6.43 15.68 -0.22
C VAL A 237 7.92 15.96 0.00
N LEU A 238 8.25 16.54 1.15
CA LEU A 238 9.62 16.87 1.59
C LEU A 238 10.07 15.93 2.70
#